data_750ab9b2bb4f30c826cb59e978ab53bc
#
_entry.id   750ab9b2bb4f30c826cb59e978ab53bc
#
_cell.length_a   1.000
_cell.length_b   1.000
_cell.length_c   1.000
_cell.angle_alpha   90.00
_cell.angle_beta   90.00
_cell.angle_gamma   90.00
#
_symmetry.space_group_name_H-M   'P 1'
#
loop_
_entity.id
_entity.type
_entity.pdbx_description
1 polymer ?
#
loop_
_entity_poly.entity_id
_entity_poly.type
_entity_poly.pdbx_seq_one_letter_code
_entity_poly.pdbx_strand_id
1 'polypeptide(L)'
;MAERRIIAIASGKGGTGKTTVAVNLASVMEGMVTYADCDVEEPNGHIFLKPALNTGKAVGIPVPVVDSDKCTGCGSCAQACRFNAIACVREKVLVFAELCHGCGGCVFACPSKAISEKEHGIGVVESGYSNHLSFVQGRLRVGAAMSPPLIRAVMESLPSGGNVILDAPPGTSCPVIAAIKGSDYVVLVTEPTPFGLHDLKLAVETVRQLGLPFGVVVNRCDIGDDRVGDYCREEAIPILVEIPDDRRIAEAYSRGEVAVDAVPGLRGVFMQLDQRIRECTTTLNALKGGA
;
A
#
# COMPACT_ATOMS: atom_id res chain seq x y z
N MET A 1 -16.91 -6.32 -20.58
CA MET A 1 -16.42 -6.44 -19.18
C MET A 1 -16.26 -5.00 -18.67
N ALA A 2 -16.68 -4.72 -17.43
CA ALA A 2 -16.42 -3.39 -16.85
C ALA A 2 -14.92 -3.14 -16.79
N GLU A 3 -14.47 -1.96 -17.20
CA GLU A 3 -13.09 -1.53 -17.11
C GLU A 3 -12.63 -1.53 -15.65
N ARG A 4 -11.38 -1.95 -15.39
CA ARG A 4 -10.81 -1.94 -14.05
C ARG A 4 -10.50 -0.52 -13.63
N ARG A 5 -10.95 -0.13 -12.43
CA ARG A 5 -10.63 1.16 -11.80
C ARG A 5 -9.97 0.93 -10.44
N ILE A 6 -8.76 1.41 -10.28
CA ILE A 6 -7.96 1.27 -9.06
C ILE A 6 -7.92 2.61 -8.32
N ILE A 7 -8.44 2.61 -7.10
CA ILE A 7 -8.44 3.76 -6.18
C ILE A 7 -7.55 3.40 -5.00
N ALA A 8 -6.44 4.11 -4.83
CA ALA A 8 -5.55 3.92 -3.70
C ALA A 8 -5.91 4.88 -2.55
N ILE A 9 -5.99 4.34 -1.34
CA ILE A 9 -6.14 5.11 -0.11
C ILE A 9 -4.77 5.18 0.54
N ALA A 10 -4.20 6.37 0.67
CA ALA A 10 -2.85 6.60 1.16
C ALA A 10 -2.81 7.73 2.21
N SER A 11 -1.70 7.85 2.92
CA SER A 11 -1.49 8.95 3.87
C SER A 11 -0.01 9.16 4.12
N GLY A 12 0.39 10.37 4.50
CA GLY A 12 1.77 10.69 4.84
C GLY A 12 2.28 10.03 6.12
N LYS A 13 1.39 9.55 7.00
CA LYS A 13 1.75 8.86 8.27
C LYS A 13 0.76 7.76 8.63
N GLY A 14 1.12 6.91 9.62
CA GLY A 14 0.20 5.97 10.27
C GLY A 14 -0.83 6.66 11.17
N GLY A 15 -1.95 5.99 11.43
CA GLY A 15 -2.97 6.44 12.38
C GLY A 15 -3.97 7.49 11.88
N THR A 16 -3.88 7.96 10.64
CA THR A 16 -4.81 8.95 10.04
C THR A 16 -6.19 8.39 9.71
N GLY A 17 -6.40 7.08 9.82
CA GLY A 17 -7.67 6.43 9.46
C GLY A 17 -7.74 5.90 8.02
N LYS A 18 -6.60 5.66 7.33
CA LYS A 18 -6.57 5.09 5.98
C LYS A 18 -7.44 3.83 5.85
N THR A 19 -7.15 2.81 6.66
CA THR A 19 -7.90 1.55 6.63
C THR A 19 -9.38 1.76 6.93
N THR A 20 -9.72 2.66 7.87
CA THR A 20 -11.12 3.03 8.12
C THR A 20 -11.76 3.58 6.84
N VAL A 21 -11.08 4.50 6.14
CA VAL A 21 -11.59 5.06 4.88
C VAL A 21 -11.68 3.98 3.81
N ALA A 22 -10.64 3.16 3.64
CA ALA A 22 -10.59 2.11 2.62
C ALA A 22 -11.70 1.05 2.79
N VAL A 23 -11.87 0.52 4.01
CA VAL A 23 -12.87 -0.49 4.34
C VAL A 23 -14.28 0.06 4.15
N ASN A 24 -14.55 1.27 4.66
CA ASN A 24 -15.89 1.86 4.58
C ASN A 24 -16.24 2.26 3.13
N LEU A 25 -15.29 2.78 2.36
CA LEU A 25 -15.51 3.07 0.94
C LEU A 25 -15.81 1.79 0.16
N ALA A 26 -15.00 0.73 0.32
CA ALA A 26 -15.25 -0.55 -0.33
C ALA A 26 -16.64 -1.12 0.01
N SER A 27 -17.08 -0.96 1.26
CA SER A 27 -18.37 -1.50 1.75
C SER A 27 -19.60 -0.77 1.20
N VAL A 28 -19.47 0.47 0.72
CA VAL A 28 -20.61 1.22 0.14
C VAL A 28 -20.63 1.18 -1.38
N MET A 29 -19.53 0.80 -2.02
CA MET A 29 -19.46 0.74 -3.48
C MET A 29 -20.30 -0.41 -4.03
N GLU A 30 -20.92 -0.16 -5.19
CA GLU A 30 -21.74 -1.13 -5.89
C GLU A 30 -20.97 -1.87 -7.01
N GLY A 31 -21.48 -3.05 -7.38
CA GLY A 31 -20.91 -3.88 -8.44
C GLY A 31 -19.78 -4.77 -7.96
N MET A 32 -18.87 -5.12 -8.87
CA MET A 32 -17.67 -5.90 -8.52
C MET A 32 -16.65 -5.00 -7.82
N VAL A 33 -16.41 -5.26 -6.56
CA VAL A 33 -15.45 -4.50 -5.74
C VAL A 33 -14.44 -5.47 -5.13
N THR A 34 -13.17 -5.13 -5.25
CA THR A 34 -12.05 -5.82 -4.59
C THR A 34 -11.40 -4.89 -3.58
N TYR A 35 -11.32 -5.33 -2.35
CA TYR A 35 -10.47 -4.68 -1.34
C TYR A 35 -9.11 -5.36 -1.34
N ALA A 36 -8.04 -4.59 -1.46
CA ALA A 36 -6.67 -5.07 -1.47
C ALA A 36 -5.86 -4.39 -0.36
N ASP A 37 -5.44 -5.17 0.64
CA ASP A 37 -4.57 -4.71 1.72
C ASP A 37 -3.11 -4.81 1.26
N CYS A 38 -2.52 -3.66 0.97
CA CYS A 38 -1.12 -3.49 0.60
C CYS A 38 -0.23 -3.05 1.78
N ASP A 39 -0.80 -2.83 2.98
CA ASP A 39 -0.04 -2.66 4.22
C ASP A 39 0.44 -4.03 4.73
N VAL A 40 1.30 -4.65 3.93
CA VAL A 40 1.72 -6.05 4.11
C VAL A 40 2.51 -6.32 5.39
N GLU A 41 2.99 -5.27 6.06
CA GLU A 41 3.69 -5.35 7.33
C GLU A 41 2.71 -5.49 8.50
N GLU A 42 1.58 -4.76 8.44
CA GLU A 42 0.52 -4.78 9.45
C GLU A 42 -0.88 -4.81 8.80
N PRO A 43 -1.21 -5.86 7.99
CA PRO A 43 -2.51 -5.93 7.32
C PRO A 43 -3.62 -6.06 8.36
N ASN A 44 -4.60 -5.17 8.29
CA ASN A 44 -5.67 -5.07 9.28
C ASN A 44 -7.09 -5.02 8.67
N GLY A 45 -7.21 -4.90 7.34
CA GLY A 45 -8.50 -4.90 6.64
C GLY A 45 -9.34 -6.16 6.91
N HIS A 46 -8.67 -7.31 7.11
CA HIS A 46 -9.33 -8.58 7.41
C HIS A 46 -10.08 -8.60 8.75
N ILE A 47 -9.70 -7.74 9.71
CA ILE A 47 -10.36 -7.62 11.02
C ILE A 47 -11.79 -7.11 10.84
N PHE A 48 -11.99 -6.17 9.92
CA PHE A 48 -13.29 -5.53 9.66
C PHE A 48 -14.11 -6.30 8.64
N LEU A 49 -13.51 -6.69 7.54
CA LEU A 49 -14.19 -7.36 6.44
C LEU A 49 -14.41 -8.86 6.69
N LYS A 50 -13.67 -9.48 7.60
CA LYS A 50 -13.79 -10.89 8.02
C LYS A 50 -13.90 -11.87 6.82
N PRO A 51 -12.96 -11.81 5.87
CA PRO A 51 -13.05 -12.61 4.66
C PRO A 51 -12.88 -14.10 4.92
N ALA A 52 -13.60 -14.93 4.18
CA ALA A 52 -13.29 -16.34 4.06
C ALA A 52 -12.12 -16.50 3.11
N LEU A 53 -10.91 -16.68 3.66
CA LEU A 53 -9.68 -16.85 2.88
C LEU A 53 -9.64 -18.26 2.28
N ASN A 54 -9.50 -18.36 0.95
CA ASN A 54 -9.58 -19.60 0.20
C ASN A 54 -8.26 -20.04 -0.40
N THR A 55 -7.34 -19.11 -0.65
CA THR A 55 -6.06 -19.36 -1.30
C THR A 55 -4.93 -18.60 -0.61
N GLY A 56 -3.73 -19.21 -0.64
CA GLY A 56 -2.49 -18.58 -0.20
C GLY A 56 -1.38 -18.89 -1.20
N LYS A 57 -0.72 -17.87 -1.73
CA LYS A 57 0.44 -18.00 -2.61
C LYS A 57 1.68 -17.50 -1.89
N ALA A 58 2.66 -18.38 -1.68
CA ALA A 58 3.95 -17.97 -1.14
C ALA A 58 4.67 -17.03 -2.12
N VAL A 59 5.33 -16.02 -1.57
CA VAL A 59 6.13 -15.04 -2.32
C VAL A 59 7.54 -15.04 -1.77
N GLY A 60 8.53 -15.13 -2.66
CA GLY A 60 9.94 -15.11 -2.31
C GLY A 60 10.73 -14.12 -3.14
N ILE A 61 11.97 -13.94 -2.74
CA ILE A 61 13.00 -13.19 -3.47
C ILE A 61 14.21 -14.09 -3.72
N PRO A 62 14.97 -13.87 -4.80
CA PRO A 62 16.22 -14.58 -5.03
C PRO A 62 17.26 -14.16 -3.97
N VAL A 63 17.83 -15.10 -3.27
CA VAL A 63 18.88 -14.89 -2.26
C VAL A 63 20.12 -15.69 -2.64
N PRO A 64 21.34 -15.11 -2.53
CA PRO A 64 22.57 -15.78 -2.95
C PRO A 64 22.86 -17.00 -2.10
N VAL A 65 23.32 -18.06 -2.78
CA VAL A 65 23.89 -19.27 -2.20
C VAL A 65 25.33 -19.42 -2.71
N VAL A 66 26.28 -19.56 -1.80
CA VAL A 66 27.71 -19.65 -2.13
C VAL A 66 28.12 -21.11 -2.22
N ASP A 67 28.70 -21.48 -3.36
CA ASP A 67 29.37 -22.77 -3.58
C ASP A 67 30.79 -22.68 -2.97
N SER A 68 31.01 -23.36 -1.85
CA SER A 68 32.28 -23.34 -1.11
C SER A 68 33.46 -23.89 -1.90
N ASP A 69 33.19 -24.82 -2.86
CA ASP A 69 34.24 -25.46 -3.62
C ASP A 69 34.78 -24.55 -4.75
N LYS A 70 33.96 -23.60 -5.22
CA LYS A 70 34.35 -22.60 -6.21
C LYS A 70 34.75 -21.27 -5.60
N CYS A 71 34.37 -21.03 -4.35
CA CYS A 71 34.61 -19.74 -3.70
C CYS A 71 36.08 -19.57 -3.31
N THR A 72 36.70 -18.51 -3.82
CA THR A 72 38.10 -18.17 -3.49
C THR A 72 38.24 -17.25 -2.28
N GLY A 73 37.18 -16.87 -1.62
CA GLY A 73 37.21 -15.96 -0.47
C GLY A 73 37.61 -14.52 -0.79
N CYS A 74 37.58 -14.10 -2.06
CA CYS A 74 38.10 -12.79 -2.51
C CYS A 74 37.33 -11.57 -1.99
N GLY A 75 36.12 -11.73 -1.42
CA GLY A 75 35.34 -10.66 -0.82
C GLY A 75 34.59 -9.72 -1.78
N SER A 76 34.72 -9.90 -3.12
CA SER A 76 34.08 -9.02 -4.13
C SER A 76 32.57 -8.93 -3.96
N CYS A 77 31.90 -10.03 -3.59
CA CYS A 77 30.46 -10.07 -3.33
C CYS A 77 30.04 -9.23 -2.12
N ALA A 78 30.85 -9.21 -1.06
CA ALA A 78 30.60 -8.38 0.12
C ALA A 78 30.78 -6.88 -0.19
N GLN A 79 31.82 -6.53 -0.98
CA GLN A 79 32.06 -5.15 -1.42
C GLN A 79 30.93 -4.63 -2.34
N ALA A 80 30.36 -5.49 -3.18
CA ALA A 80 29.26 -5.16 -4.08
C ALA A 80 27.92 -4.99 -3.36
N CYS A 81 27.76 -5.60 -2.17
CA CYS A 81 26.49 -5.58 -1.46
C CYS A 81 26.27 -4.26 -0.75
N ARG A 82 25.29 -3.46 -1.23
CA ARG A 82 24.88 -2.18 -0.65
C ARG A 82 23.99 -2.32 0.60
N PHE A 83 23.55 -3.55 0.89
CA PHE A 83 22.58 -3.83 1.94
C PHE A 83 23.21 -4.57 3.14
N ASN A 84 24.52 -4.77 3.13
CA ASN A 84 25.24 -5.53 4.15
C ASN A 84 24.69 -6.95 4.36
N ALA A 85 24.03 -7.52 3.35
CA ALA A 85 23.49 -8.86 3.37
C ALA A 85 24.55 -9.94 3.15
N ILE A 86 25.79 -9.56 2.86
CA ILE A 86 26.92 -10.47 2.65
C ILE A 86 28.15 -9.92 3.39
N ALA A 87 28.80 -10.77 4.17
CA ALA A 87 30.08 -10.50 4.80
C ALA A 87 31.10 -11.56 4.39
N CYS A 88 32.36 -11.14 4.23
CA CYS A 88 33.50 -12.06 4.03
C CYS A 88 34.41 -11.98 5.25
N VAL A 89 34.51 -13.07 6.00
CA VAL A 89 35.30 -13.16 7.22
C VAL A 89 36.28 -14.32 7.09
N ARG A 90 37.58 -14.05 7.13
CA ARG A 90 38.64 -15.07 7.01
C ARG A 90 38.37 -16.02 5.82
N GLU A 91 38.17 -15.40 4.63
CA GLU A 91 37.89 -16.09 3.35
C GLU A 91 36.55 -16.87 3.29
N LYS A 92 35.74 -16.84 4.36
CA LYS A 92 34.40 -17.43 4.38
C LYS A 92 33.36 -16.35 4.11
N VAL A 93 32.48 -16.63 3.15
CA VAL A 93 31.35 -15.74 2.81
C VAL A 93 30.14 -16.15 3.64
N LEU A 94 29.60 -15.20 4.38
CA LEU A 94 28.37 -15.33 5.17
C LEU A 94 27.27 -14.56 4.45
N VAL A 95 26.10 -15.18 4.30
CA VAL A 95 24.92 -14.58 3.70
C VAL A 95 23.84 -14.41 4.76
N PHE A 96 23.33 -13.18 4.89
CA PHE A 96 22.22 -12.82 5.78
C PHE A 96 20.98 -12.66 4.92
N ALA A 97 20.23 -13.74 4.75
CA ALA A 97 19.06 -13.79 3.87
C ALA A 97 18.02 -12.72 4.20
N GLU A 98 17.84 -12.44 5.50
CA GLU A 98 16.87 -11.46 6.02
C GLU A 98 17.21 -10.01 5.62
N LEU A 99 18.47 -9.71 5.32
CA LEU A 99 18.92 -8.40 4.85
C LEU A 99 19.01 -8.30 3.32
N CYS A 100 18.82 -9.42 2.62
CA CYS A 100 18.98 -9.48 1.18
C CYS A 100 17.80 -8.81 0.45
N HIS A 101 18.12 -8.00 -0.55
CA HIS A 101 17.15 -7.31 -1.40
C HIS A 101 16.90 -8.02 -2.76
N GLY A 102 17.50 -9.19 -2.99
CA GLY A 102 17.31 -9.95 -4.24
C GLY A 102 17.80 -9.23 -5.50
N CYS A 103 18.80 -8.37 -5.38
CA CYS A 103 19.25 -7.51 -6.50
C CYS A 103 20.23 -8.17 -7.47
N GLY A 104 20.73 -9.39 -7.19
CA GLY A 104 21.68 -10.12 -8.04
C GLY A 104 23.11 -9.55 -8.12
N GLY A 105 23.39 -8.41 -7.50
CA GLY A 105 24.68 -7.71 -7.61
C GLY A 105 25.89 -8.56 -7.18
N CYS A 106 25.72 -9.41 -6.18
CA CYS A 106 26.77 -10.33 -5.70
C CYS A 106 27.06 -11.48 -6.69
N VAL A 107 26.05 -11.95 -7.41
CA VAL A 107 26.21 -12.98 -8.46
C VAL A 107 27.03 -12.39 -9.60
N PHE A 108 26.66 -11.18 -10.03
CA PHE A 108 27.37 -10.48 -11.09
C PHE A 108 28.83 -10.15 -10.71
N ALA A 109 29.08 -9.75 -9.46
CA ALA A 109 30.41 -9.38 -8.98
C ALA A 109 31.34 -10.55 -8.70
N CYS A 110 30.86 -11.81 -8.75
CA CYS A 110 31.66 -12.99 -8.39
C CYS A 110 32.56 -13.44 -9.57
N PRO A 111 33.90 -13.27 -9.49
CA PRO A 111 34.81 -13.63 -10.59
C PRO A 111 34.89 -15.15 -10.80
N SER A 112 34.79 -15.94 -9.73
CA SER A 112 34.84 -17.41 -9.78
C SER A 112 33.49 -18.05 -10.09
N LYS A 113 32.40 -17.26 -10.27
CA LYS A 113 31.03 -17.73 -10.50
C LYS A 113 30.58 -18.73 -9.43
N ALA A 114 31.00 -18.53 -8.19
CA ALA A 114 30.67 -19.37 -7.03
C ALA A 114 29.32 -19.05 -6.41
N ILE A 115 28.57 -18.05 -6.93
CA ILE A 115 27.29 -17.64 -6.34
C ILE A 115 26.16 -17.96 -7.31
N SER A 116 25.21 -18.72 -6.82
CA SER A 116 23.87 -18.94 -7.43
C SER A 116 22.79 -18.28 -6.58
N GLU A 117 21.55 -18.28 -7.06
CA GLU A 117 20.41 -17.74 -6.32
C GLU A 117 19.41 -18.86 -6.01
N LYS A 118 18.82 -18.78 -4.81
CA LYS A 118 17.73 -19.64 -4.38
C LYS A 118 16.59 -18.78 -3.88
N GLU A 119 15.36 -19.18 -4.17
CA GLU A 119 14.17 -18.49 -3.67
C GLU A 119 14.12 -18.58 -2.13
N HIS A 120 13.92 -17.43 -1.50
CA HIS A 120 13.75 -17.27 -0.06
C HIS A 120 12.41 -16.60 0.21
N GLY A 121 11.50 -17.31 0.90
CA GLY A 121 10.16 -16.84 1.17
C GLY A 121 10.15 -15.60 2.06
N ILE A 122 9.48 -14.55 1.62
CA ILE A 122 9.32 -13.29 2.36
C ILE A 122 7.91 -13.08 2.90
N GLY A 123 6.91 -13.79 2.40
CA GLY A 123 5.53 -13.63 2.82
C GLY A 123 4.56 -14.47 2.00
N VAL A 124 3.28 -14.17 2.15
CA VAL A 124 2.19 -14.82 1.43
C VAL A 124 1.20 -13.77 0.91
N VAL A 125 0.61 -14.02 -0.26
CA VAL A 125 -0.58 -13.33 -0.73
C VAL A 125 -1.76 -14.25 -0.47
N GLU A 126 -2.76 -13.75 0.25
CA GLU A 126 -3.98 -14.48 0.61
C GLU A 126 -5.16 -13.83 -0.09
N SER A 127 -6.09 -14.63 -0.61
CA SER A 127 -7.29 -14.14 -1.29
C SER A 127 -8.53 -14.86 -0.78
N GLY A 128 -9.67 -14.18 -0.84
CA GLY A 128 -10.95 -14.70 -0.40
C GLY A 128 -12.11 -13.77 -0.70
N TYR A 129 -13.20 -13.95 0.01
CA TYR A 129 -14.42 -13.18 -0.18
C TYR A 129 -15.04 -12.79 1.16
N SER A 130 -15.61 -11.60 1.20
CA SER A 130 -16.39 -11.10 2.32
C SER A 130 -17.65 -10.46 1.80
N ASN A 131 -18.81 -11.06 2.06
CA ASN A 131 -20.09 -10.62 1.51
C ASN A 131 -20.02 -10.49 -0.03
N HIS A 132 -20.18 -9.25 -0.55
CA HIS A 132 -20.11 -8.93 -1.98
C HIS A 132 -18.69 -8.52 -2.43
N LEU A 133 -17.72 -8.46 -1.51
CA LEU A 133 -16.36 -8.00 -1.80
C LEU A 133 -15.42 -9.18 -2.08
N SER A 134 -14.63 -9.06 -3.12
CA SER A 134 -13.39 -9.83 -3.25
C SER A 134 -12.34 -9.22 -2.34
N PHE A 135 -11.53 -10.06 -1.70
CA PHE A 135 -10.52 -9.65 -0.74
C PHE A 135 -9.16 -10.22 -1.12
N VAL A 136 -8.13 -9.38 -1.11
CA VAL A 136 -6.74 -9.77 -1.30
C VAL A 136 -5.88 -9.07 -0.24
N GLN A 137 -4.95 -9.79 0.38
CA GLN A 137 -3.97 -9.17 1.28
C GLN A 137 -2.59 -9.77 1.09
N GLY A 138 -1.55 -8.97 1.33
CA GLY A 138 -0.20 -9.47 1.56
C GLY A 138 0.09 -9.58 3.04
N ARG A 139 0.80 -10.64 3.46
CA ARG A 139 1.30 -10.75 4.83
C ARG A 139 2.78 -11.05 4.81
N LEU A 140 3.58 -10.05 5.20
CA LEU A 140 5.02 -10.14 5.26
C LEU A 140 5.44 -11.05 6.42
N ARG A 141 6.48 -11.86 6.19
CA ARG A 141 7.09 -12.67 7.24
C ARG A 141 7.86 -11.76 8.21
N VAL A 142 7.69 -12.00 9.49
CA VAL A 142 8.43 -11.27 10.53
C VAL A 142 9.94 -11.40 10.28
N GLY A 143 10.63 -10.26 10.29
CA GLY A 143 12.06 -10.17 10.02
C GLY A 143 12.45 -10.03 8.54
N ALA A 144 11.52 -10.11 7.58
CA ALA A 144 11.82 -9.83 6.18
C ALA A 144 12.04 -8.32 5.98
N ALA A 145 13.16 -7.95 5.33
CA ALA A 145 13.54 -6.53 5.13
C ALA A 145 12.78 -5.83 4.00
N MET A 146 12.07 -6.56 3.14
CA MET A 146 11.56 -6.06 1.87
C MET A 146 10.07 -6.31 1.70
N SER A 147 9.25 -5.28 1.89
CA SER A 147 7.81 -5.31 1.58
C SER A 147 7.45 -5.06 0.10
N PRO A 148 8.18 -4.25 -0.72
CA PRO A 148 7.79 -3.95 -2.09
C PRO A 148 7.60 -5.17 -3.02
N PRO A 149 8.40 -6.26 -2.96
CA PRO A 149 8.14 -7.44 -3.79
C PRO A 149 6.81 -8.12 -3.44
N LEU A 150 6.44 -8.17 -2.17
CA LEU A 150 5.17 -8.72 -1.74
C LEU A 150 3.99 -7.83 -2.15
N ILE A 151 4.13 -6.50 -2.04
CA ILE A 151 3.13 -5.54 -2.54
C ILE A 151 2.89 -5.74 -4.04
N ARG A 152 3.97 -5.89 -4.83
CA ARG A 152 3.81 -6.19 -6.27
C ARG A 152 3.05 -7.50 -6.51
N ALA A 153 3.31 -8.53 -5.72
CA ALA A 153 2.58 -9.79 -5.83
C ALA A 153 1.09 -9.65 -5.48
N VAL A 154 0.73 -8.78 -4.51
CA VAL A 154 -0.67 -8.40 -4.25
C VAL A 154 -1.27 -7.72 -5.49
N MET A 155 -0.58 -6.73 -6.06
CA MET A 155 -1.03 -6.00 -7.26
C MET A 155 -1.23 -6.93 -8.47
N GLU A 156 -0.35 -7.91 -8.68
CA GLU A 156 -0.45 -8.93 -9.73
C GLU A 156 -1.63 -9.89 -9.54
N SER A 157 -2.11 -10.04 -8.30
CA SER A 157 -3.25 -10.91 -7.95
C SER A 157 -4.60 -10.23 -8.12
N LEU A 158 -4.63 -8.94 -8.47
CA LEU A 158 -5.86 -8.18 -8.64
C LEU A 158 -6.63 -8.63 -9.90
N PRO A 159 -7.98 -8.60 -9.87
CA PRO A 159 -8.78 -8.93 -11.02
C PRO A 159 -8.58 -7.93 -12.17
N SER A 160 -8.89 -8.37 -13.39
CA SER A 160 -8.79 -7.55 -14.59
C SER A 160 -9.93 -6.56 -14.81
N GLY A 161 -10.98 -6.59 -13.99
CA GLY A 161 -12.15 -5.71 -14.09
C GLY A 161 -12.74 -5.35 -12.74
N GLY A 162 -13.66 -4.38 -12.72
CA GLY A 162 -14.34 -3.89 -11.53
C GLY A 162 -13.56 -2.81 -10.77
N ASN A 163 -14.08 -2.40 -9.63
CA ASN A 163 -13.44 -1.40 -8.77
C ASN A 163 -12.45 -2.09 -7.80
N VAL A 164 -11.29 -1.52 -7.63
CA VAL A 164 -10.29 -1.97 -6.66
C VAL A 164 -10.00 -0.84 -5.68
N ILE A 165 -10.16 -1.10 -4.40
CA ILE A 165 -9.73 -0.21 -3.32
C ILE A 165 -8.44 -0.78 -2.74
N LEU A 166 -7.35 0.00 -2.89
CA LEU A 166 -6.05 -0.34 -2.32
C LEU A 166 -5.87 0.39 -0.99
N ASP A 167 -5.70 -0.35 0.09
CA ASP A 167 -5.23 0.21 1.35
C ASP A 167 -3.70 0.21 1.34
N ALA A 168 -3.09 1.37 1.09
CA ALA A 168 -1.66 1.51 0.94
C ALA A 168 -0.95 1.51 2.31
N PRO A 169 0.33 1.13 2.38
CA PRO A 169 1.14 1.35 3.59
C PRO A 169 1.21 2.83 3.95
N PRO A 170 1.50 3.18 5.20
CA PRO A 170 1.68 4.58 5.61
C PRO A 170 3.00 5.18 5.10
N GLY A 171 3.04 6.51 4.98
CA GLY A 171 4.24 7.26 4.64
C GLY A 171 4.38 7.58 3.16
N THR A 172 5.63 7.85 2.73
CA THR A 172 5.99 8.28 1.35
C THR A 172 7.15 7.48 0.77
N SER A 173 7.46 6.33 1.36
CA SER A 173 8.61 5.48 1.01
C SER A 173 8.31 4.49 -0.13
N CYS A 174 9.32 3.70 -0.51
CA CYS A 174 9.22 2.72 -1.60
C CYS A 174 8.01 1.78 -1.53
N PRO A 175 7.57 1.27 -0.36
CA PRO A 175 6.36 0.48 -0.24
C PRO A 175 5.10 1.21 -0.71
N VAL A 176 4.93 2.48 -0.31
CA VAL A 176 3.79 3.30 -0.75
C VAL A 176 3.81 3.50 -2.25
N ILE A 177 4.97 3.88 -2.81
CA ILE A 177 5.13 4.06 -4.25
C ILE A 177 4.80 2.76 -5.00
N ALA A 178 5.26 1.60 -4.49
CA ALA A 178 4.95 0.31 -5.09
C ALA A 178 3.44 0.00 -5.10
N ALA A 179 2.71 0.41 -4.05
CA ALA A 179 1.27 0.21 -3.95
C ALA A 179 0.49 1.15 -4.89
N ILE A 180 0.83 2.48 -4.91
CA ILE A 180 -0.02 3.48 -5.57
C ILE A 180 0.32 3.74 -7.04
N LYS A 181 1.52 3.38 -7.52
CA LYS A 181 2.01 3.73 -8.87
C LYS A 181 1.09 3.31 -10.03
N GLY A 182 0.29 2.27 -9.85
CA GLY A 182 -0.63 1.76 -10.88
C GLY A 182 -2.08 2.16 -10.65
N SER A 183 -2.36 3.12 -9.77
CA SER A 183 -3.71 3.56 -9.45
C SER A 183 -4.23 4.60 -10.44
N ASP A 184 -5.53 4.58 -10.69
CA ASP A 184 -6.21 5.58 -11.52
C ASP A 184 -6.52 6.86 -10.73
N TYR A 185 -6.63 6.73 -9.41
CA TYR A 185 -6.87 7.85 -8.48
C TYR A 185 -6.29 7.56 -7.10
N VAL A 186 -5.78 8.58 -6.42
CA VAL A 186 -5.27 8.48 -5.05
C VAL A 186 -6.11 9.35 -4.12
N VAL A 187 -6.59 8.76 -3.03
CA VAL A 187 -7.25 9.46 -1.93
C VAL A 187 -6.24 9.60 -0.79
N LEU A 188 -5.82 10.82 -0.50
CA LEU A 188 -4.93 11.12 0.60
C LEU A 188 -5.74 11.39 1.86
N VAL A 189 -5.57 10.56 2.89
CA VAL A 189 -6.26 10.72 4.17
C VAL A 189 -5.35 11.46 5.16
N THR A 190 -5.86 12.54 5.72
CA THR A 190 -5.14 13.37 6.70
C THR A 190 -6.04 13.78 7.86
N GLU A 191 -5.45 14.37 8.90
CA GLU A 191 -6.13 14.99 10.03
C GLU A 191 -5.76 16.48 10.09
N PRO A 192 -6.66 17.38 10.55
CA PRO A 192 -6.40 18.84 10.60
C PRO A 192 -5.53 19.22 11.79
N THR A 193 -4.33 18.63 11.85
CA THR A 193 -3.31 18.89 12.86
C THR A 193 -2.03 19.40 12.22
N PRO A 194 -1.14 20.11 12.96
CA PRO A 194 0.15 20.55 12.43
C PRO A 194 0.98 19.41 11.80
N PHE A 195 1.01 18.26 12.46
CA PHE A 195 1.69 17.08 11.95
C PHE A 195 0.97 16.47 10.72
N GLY A 196 -0.38 16.42 10.77
CA GLY A 196 -1.17 15.96 9.63
C GLY A 196 -0.95 16.80 8.38
N LEU A 197 -0.85 18.14 8.53
CA LEU A 197 -0.54 19.04 7.41
C LEU A 197 0.88 18.82 6.87
N HIS A 198 1.87 18.66 7.75
CA HIS A 198 3.25 18.40 7.33
C HIS A 198 3.33 17.11 6.48
N ASP A 199 2.75 16.03 6.99
CA ASP A 199 2.77 14.73 6.33
C ASP A 199 1.93 14.71 5.04
N LEU A 200 0.82 15.47 5.02
CA LEU A 200 0.04 15.68 3.80
C LEU A 200 0.87 16.34 2.69
N LYS A 201 1.65 17.38 3.02
CA LYS A 201 2.52 18.05 2.04
C LYS A 201 3.50 17.09 1.40
N LEU A 202 4.14 16.23 2.18
CA LEU A 202 5.06 15.20 1.68
C LEU A 202 4.33 14.17 0.80
N ALA A 203 3.14 13.75 1.19
CA ALA A 203 2.33 12.81 0.39
C ALA A 203 1.87 13.44 -0.93
N VAL A 204 1.44 14.71 -0.92
CA VAL A 204 1.06 15.48 -2.12
C VAL A 204 2.23 15.59 -3.08
N GLU A 205 3.42 15.94 -2.58
CA GLU A 205 4.64 16.00 -3.40
C GLU A 205 4.94 14.65 -4.06
N THR A 206 4.87 13.56 -3.30
CA THR A 206 5.09 12.20 -3.80
C THR A 206 4.10 11.83 -4.91
N VAL A 207 2.80 12.08 -4.71
CA VAL A 207 1.76 11.74 -5.71
C VAL A 207 1.88 12.61 -6.95
N ARG A 208 2.24 13.89 -6.81
CA ARG A 208 2.52 14.80 -7.93
C ARG A 208 3.73 14.35 -8.76
N GLN A 209 4.82 13.92 -8.10
CA GLN A 209 6.00 13.37 -8.79
C GLN A 209 5.67 12.10 -9.58
N LEU A 210 4.71 11.30 -9.13
CA LEU A 210 4.21 10.13 -9.84
C LEU A 210 3.22 10.48 -10.97
N GLY A 211 2.79 11.73 -11.08
CA GLY A 211 1.81 12.17 -12.07
C GLY A 211 0.41 11.57 -11.87
N LEU A 212 0.08 11.16 -10.65
CA LEU A 212 -1.20 10.54 -10.33
C LEU A 212 -2.24 11.59 -9.94
N PRO A 213 -3.50 11.48 -10.41
CA PRO A 213 -4.58 12.32 -9.95
C PRO A 213 -4.96 11.94 -8.51
N PHE A 214 -5.32 12.95 -7.71
CA PHE A 214 -5.61 12.73 -6.30
C PHE A 214 -6.57 13.78 -5.73
N GLY A 215 -7.13 13.45 -4.56
CA GLY A 215 -7.88 14.35 -3.70
C GLY A 215 -7.67 13.99 -2.23
N VAL A 216 -8.17 14.83 -1.34
CA VAL A 216 -7.95 14.73 0.10
C VAL A 216 -9.25 14.38 0.83
N VAL A 217 -9.16 13.46 1.78
CA VAL A 217 -10.17 13.22 2.82
C VAL A 217 -9.59 13.77 4.13
N VAL A 218 -10.32 14.69 4.74
CA VAL A 218 -9.98 15.23 6.07
C VAL A 218 -10.73 14.40 7.10
N ASN A 219 -10.03 13.53 7.80
CA ASN A 219 -10.58 12.74 8.87
C ASN A 219 -10.47 13.50 10.19
N ARG A 220 -11.43 13.33 11.09
CA ARG A 220 -11.54 14.07 12.36
C ARG A 220 -11.50 15.58 12.12
N CYS A 221 -12.31 16.06 11.16
CA CYS A 221 -12.23 17.42 10.64
C CYS A 221 -12.49 18.53 11.68
N ASP A 222 -13.07 18.18 12.81
CA ASP A 222 -13.49 19.08 13.90
C ASP A 222 -12.53 19.14 15.11
N ILE A 223 -11.40 18.37 15.10
CA ILE A 223 -10.47 18.35 16.23
C ILE A 223 -9.25 19.27 16.07
N GLY A 224 -9.10 19.95 14.97
CA GLY A 224 -7.90 20.74 14.65
C GLY A 224 -8.19 22.18 14.26
N ASP A 225 -7.49 22.64 13.25
CA ASP A 225 -7.59 23.99 12.70
C ASP A 225 -7.75 23.97 11.18
N ASP A 226 -7.99 25.16 10.58
CA ASP A 226 -8.32 25.29 9.16
C ASP A 226 -7.10 25.20 8.22
N ARG A 227 -5.89 25.05 8.73
CA ARG A 227 -4.65 25.07 7.91
C ARG A 227 -4.59 24.00 6.84
N VAL A 228 -5.19 22.82 7.04
CA VAL A 228 -5.29 21.78 6.02
C VAL A 228 -6.23 22.24 4.91
N GLY A 229 -7.36 22.85 5.25
CA GLY A 229 -8.31 23.44 4.30
C GLY A 229 -7.69 24.58 3.49
N ASP A 230 -6.97 25.49 4.16
CA ASP A 230 -6.26 26.59 3.53
C ASP A 230 -5.21 26.07 2.53
N TYR A 231 -4.37 25.14 2.95
CA TYR A 231 -3.38 24.51 2.09
C TYR A 231 -4.03 23.84 0.85
N CYS A 232 -5.09 23.09 1.04
CA CYS A 232 -5.78 22.46 -0.09
C CYS A 232 -6.35 23.49 -1.05
N ARG A 233 -6.85 24.62 -0.54
CA ARG A 233 -7.37 25.73 -1.35
C ARG A 233 -6.25 26.44 -2.11
N GLU A 234 -5.13 26.76 -1.46
CA GLU A 234 -3.96 27.40 -2.06
C GLU A 234 -3.35 26.54 -3.18
N GLU A 235 -3.29 25.23 -2.98
CA GLU A 235 -2.71 24.26 -3.90
C GLU A 235 -3.70 23.71 -4.95
N ALA A 236 -4.94 24.22 -4.96
CA ALA A 236 -6.03 23.75 -5.81
C ALA A 236 -6.27 22.22 -5.71
N ILE A 237 -6.16 21.67 -4.50
CA ILE A 237 -6.39 20.26 -4.22
C ILE A 237 -7.85 20.05 -3.80
N PRO A 238 -8.61 19.14 -4.43
CA PRO A 238 -9.99 18.89 -4.04
C PRO A 238 -10.06 18.18 -2.68
N ILE A 239 -10.80 18.74 -1.74
CA ILE A 239 -11.26 18.04 -0.54
C ILE A 239 -12.50 17.25 -0.94
N LEU A 240 -12.39 15.92 -0.92
CA LEU A 240 -13.44 15.01 -1.37
C LEU A 240 -14.57 14.92 -0.36
N VAL A 241 -14.23 14.65 0.90
CA VAL A 241 -15.15 14.67 2.04
C VAL A 241 -14.40 15.01 3.33
N GLU A 242 -15.17 15.45 4.31
CA GLU A 242 -14.73 15.68 5.68
C GLU A 242 -15.50 14.71 6.59
N ILE A 243 -14.76 14.01 7.45
CA ILE A 243 -15.30 13.01 8.40
C ILE A 243 -15.10 13.57 9.80
N PRO A 244 -16.16 13.79 10.59
CA PRO A 244 -16.02 14.31 11.94
C PRO A 244 -15.39 13.31 12.89
N ASP A 245 -14.86 13.77 14.01
CA ASP A 245 -14.38 12.94 15.11
C ASP A 245 -15.58 12.40 15.90
N ASP A 246 -16.06 11.26 15.48
CA ASP A 246 -17.18 10.60 16.14
C ASP A 246 -16.70 9.38 16.93
N ARG A 247 -16.87 9.42 18.25
CA ARG A 247 -16.51 8.33 19.15
C ARG A 247 -17.11 6.97 18.72
N ARG A 248 -18.29 6.97 18.10
CA ARG A 248 -18.94 5.74 17.61
C ARG A 248 -18.13 5.07 16.51
N ILE A 249 -17.39 5.84 15.67
CA ILE A 249 -16.46 5.29 14.68
C ILE A 249 -15.30 4.57 15.37
N ALA A 250 -14.73 5.16 16.41
CA ALA A 250 -13.65 4.53 17.18
C ALA A 250 -14.14 3.28 17.94
N GLU A 251 -15.36 3.31 18.47
CA GLU A 251 -15.99 2.15 19.13
C GLU A 251 -16.27 1.01 18.13
N ALA A 252 -16.79 1.29 16.93
CA ALA A 252 -16.97 0.31 15.86
C ALA A 252 -15.60 -0.28 15.45
N TYR A 253 -14.60 0.56 15.26
CA TYR A 253 -13.23 0.13 14.96
C TYR A 253 -12.69 -0.84 16.02
N SER A 254 -12.85 -0.52 17.31
CA SER A 254 -12.36 -1.36 18.40
C SER A 254 -13.05 -2.74 18.47
N ARG A 255 -14.28 -2.87 17.95
CA ARG A 255 -15.02 -4.13 17.84
C ARG A 255 -14.76 -4.87 16.52
N GLY A 256 -13.93 -4.33 15.62
CA GLY A 256 -13.72 -4.88 14.28
C GLY A 256 -15.00 -4.86 13.43
N GLU A 257 -15.79 -3.78 13.56
CA GLU A 257 -17.01 -3.53 12.80
C GLU A 257 -16.77 -2.49 11.71
N VAL A 258 -17.46 -2.63 10.58
CA VAL A 258 -17.45 -1.63 9.51
C VAL A 258 -18.28 -0.43 9.97
N ALA A 259 -17.66 0.76 10.05
CA ALA A 259 -18.29 1.92 10.69
C ALA A 259 -19.56 2.40 9.96
N VAL A 260 -19.64 2.27 8.63
CA VAL A 260 -20.86 2.63 7.86
C VAL A 260 -22.07 1.79 8.18
N ASP A 261 -21.90 0.62 8.79
CA ASP A 261 -23.00 -0.24 9.23
C ASP A 261 -23.38 0.04 10.70
N ALA A 262 -22.44 0.57 11.49
CA ALA A 262 -22.61 0.83 12.91
C ALA A 262 -23.03 2.28 13.23
N VAL A 263 -22.66 3.26 12.40
CA VAL A 263 -22.86 4.69 12.67
C VAL A 263 -23.87 5.29 11.71
N PRO A 264 -25.05 5.71 12.19
CA PRO A 264 -26.07 6.35 11.35
C PRO A 264 -25.55 7.58 10.61
N GLY A 265 -25.88 7.69 9.32
CA GLY A 265 -25.47 8.81 8.46
C GLY A 265 -24.09 8.68 7.83
N LEU A 266 -23.19 7.88 8.40
CA LEU A 266 -21.82 7.74 7.88
C LEU A 266 -21.80 7.12 6.47
N ARG A 267 -22.72 6.19 6.17
CA ARG A 267 -22.87 5.60 4.84
C ARG A 267 -23.07 6.66 3.75
N GLY A 268 -23.85 7.72 4.02
CA GLY A 268 -24.05 8.84 3.08
C GLY A 268 -22.74 9.58 2.76
N VAL A 269 -21.88 9.78 3.76
CA VAL A 269 -20.56 10.42 3.57
C VAL A 269 -19.68 9.59 2.62
N PHE A 270 -19.63 8.28 2.80
CA PHE A 270 -18.83 7.40 1.93
C PHE A 270 -19.44 7.20 0.54
N MET A 271 -20.75 7.22 0.39
CA MET A 271 -21.40 7.28 -0.93
C MET A 271 -21.06 8.58 -1.66
N GLN A 272 -21.04 9.72 -0.96
CA GLN A 272 -20.59 10.99 -1.51
C GLN A 272 -19.10 10.94 -1.91
N LEU A 273 -18.25 10.28 -1.12
CA LEU A 273 -16.84 10.07 -1.46
C LEU A 273 -16.69 9.29 -2.77
N ASP A 274 -17.39 8.15 -2.94
CA ASP A 274 -17.37 7.39 -4.21
C ASP A 274 -17.83 8.24 -5.38
N GLN A 275 -18.93 8.99 -5.22
CA GLN A 275 -19.42 9.88 -6.26
C GLN A 275 -18.38 10.93 -6.66
N ARG A 276 -17.76 11.63 -5.73
CA ARG A 276 -16.74 12.66 -6.02
C ARG A 276 -15.49 12.07 -6.67
N ILE A 277 -15.06 10.87 -6.28
CA ILE A 277 -13.96 10.18 -6.97
C ILE A 277 -14.35 9.88 -8.43
N ARG A 278 -15.59 9.44 -8.70
CA ARG A 278 -16.09 9.19 -10.06
C ARG A 278 -16.08 10.48 -10.90
N GLU A 279 -16.57 11.57 -10.37
CA GLU A 279 -16.61 12.88 -11.03
C GLU A 279 -15.19 13.35 -11.40
N CYS A 280 -14.23 13.28 -10.46
CA CYS A 280 -12.83 13.63 -10.69
C CYS A 280 -12.18 12.75 -11.77
N THR A 281 -12.40 11.43 -11.73
CA THR A 281 -11.81 10.50 -12.71
C THR A 281 -12.41 10.67 -14.10
N THR A 282 -13.69 10.93 -14.23
CA THR A 282 -14.37 11.15 -15.51
C THR A 282 -13.88 12.44 -16.19
N THR A 283 -13.74 13.52 -15.43
CA THR A 283 -13.21 14.81 -15.94
C THR A 283 -11.79 14.64 -16.47
N LEU A 284 -10.94 13.89 -15.79
CA LEU A 284 -9.56 13.64 -16.22
C LEU A 284 -9.47 12.80 -17.50
N ASN A 285 -10.32 11.79 -17.65
CA ASN A 285 -10.38 10.97 -18.87
C ASN A 285 -10.89 11.78 -20.07
N ALA A 286 -11.83 12.68 -19.87
CA ALA A 286 -12.30 13.59 -20.92
C ALA A 286 -11.18 14.53 -21.41
N LEU A 287 -10.32 15.02 -20.50
CA LEU A 287 -9.18 15.88 -20.83
C LEU A 287 -8.07 15.11 -21.59
N LYS A 288 -7.86 13.84 -21.29
CA LYS A 288 -6.86 12.97 -21.97
C LYS A 288 -7.32 12.46 -23.32
N GLY A 289 -8.62 12.31 -23.55
CA GLY A 289 -9.20 11.85 -24.81
C GLY A 289 -9.42 12.95 -25.87
N GLY A 290 -9.20 14.20 -25.52
CA GLY A 290 -9.34 15.39 -26.40
C GLY A 290 -8.02 15.97 -26.92
N ALA A 291 -6.87 15.30 -26.70
CA ALA A 291 -5.54 15.77 -27.14
C ALA A 291 -5.00 14.98 -28.33
#